data_07f75f1304188fc6a0545fec9725f1f0
#
_entry.id   07f75f1304188fc6a0545fec9725f1f0
#
_cell.length_a   1.000
_cell.length_b   1.000
_cell.length_c   1.000
_cell.angle_alpha   90.00
_cell.angle_beta   90.00
_cell.angle_gamma   90.00
#
_symmetry.space_group_name_H-M   'P 1'
#
loop_
_entity.id
_entity.type
_entity.pdbx_description
1 polymer ?
#
loop_
_entity_poly.entity_id
_entity_poly.type
_entity_poly.pdbx_seq_one_letter_code
_entity_poly.pdbx_strand_id
1 'polypeptide(L)'
;MKGPTTIHDIRAVLSRTPATLGALLDGLDPALARAPYGPGTWSAHEVVAHLIFGERTDWLPRLGHILAHGDAAPFAPFDRAGHADLASGHSLPELLDLFAAERSSGLAALDALRLTEADLARAGLHPALGPVTVGHLLHTWAVHDLNHIAQVCKAVAFQ
;
A
#
# COMPACT_ATOMS: atom_id res chain seq x y z
N MET A 1 -9.66 -14.56 11.37
CA MET A 1 -8.44 -13.95 11.97
C MET A 1 -8.81 -12.53 12.37
N LYS A 2 -8.63 -12.11 13.62
CA LYS A 2 -8.78 -10.70 14.00
C LYS A 2 -7.63 -9.94 13.34
N GLY A 3 -7.93 -8.93 12.52
CA GLY A 3 -6.93 -8.04 11.97
C GLY A 3 -6.35 -7.11 13.05
N PRO A 4 -5.38 -6.25 12.67
CA PRO A 4 -4.87 -5.23 13.56
C PRO A 4 -6.03 -4.43 14.16
N THR A 5 -6.03 -4.26 15.46
CA THR A 5 -7.14 -3.62 16.18
C THR A 5 -6.82 -2.20 16.61
N THR A 6 -5.56 -1.83 16.63
CA THR A 6 -5.10 -0.50 17.04
C THR A 6 -4.25 0.16 15.95
N ILE A 7 -4.17 1.48 15.96
CA ILE A 7 -3.27 2.24 15.07
C ILE A 7 -1.82 1.77 15.26
N HIS A 8 -1.43 1.45 16.49
CA HIS A 8 -0.11 0.93 16.81
C HIS A 8 0.17 -0.40 16.08
N ASP A 9 -0.78 -1.34 16.09
CA ASP A 9 -0.62 -2.64 15.42
C ASP A 9 -0.55 -2.49 13.90
N ILE A 10 -1.41 -1.63 13.33
CA ILE A 10 -1.41 -1.28 11.91
C ILE A 10 -0.05 -0.72 11.51
N ARG A 11 0.43 0.30 12.25
CA ARG A 11 1.73 0.92 12.03
C ARG A 11 2.87 -0.09 12.13
N ALA A 12 2.81 -1.01 13.09
CA ALA A 12 3.80 -2.06 13.28
C ALA A 12 3.88 -3.02 12.08
N VAL A 13 2.78 -3.31 11.41
CA VAL A 13 2.76 -4.08 10.14
C VAL A 13 3.37 -3.25 9.02
N LEU A 14 2.86 -2.05 8.79
CA LEU A 14 3.27 -1.17 7.70
C LEU A 14 4.77 -0.85 7.72
N SER A 15 5.33 -0.63 8.91
CA SER A 15 6.75 -0.32 9.08
C SER A 15 7.71 -1.46 8.69
N ARG A 16 7.22 -2.70 8.64
CA ARG A 16 8.01 -3.88 8.29
C ARG A 16 8.04 -4.18 6.80
N THR A 17 7.05 -3.71 6.05
CA THR A 17 6.89 -4.04 4.62
C THR A 17 8.12 -3.70 3.79
N PRO A 18 8.74 -2.50 3.88
CA PRO A 18 9.91 -2.19 3.06
C PRO A 18 11.09 -3.13 3.31
N ALA A 19 11.43 -3.39 4.57
CA ALA A 19 12.52 -4.32 4.91
C ALA A 19 12.22 -5.76 4.47
N THR A 20 10.96 -6.19 4.56
CA THR A 20 10.53 -7.52 4.10
C THR A 20 10.69 -7.65 2.59
N LEU A 21 10.24 -6.66 1.82
CA LEU A 21 10.40 -6.67 0.36
C LEU A 21 11.86 -6.54 -0.03
N GLY A 22 12.66 -5.73 0.65
CA GLY A 22 14.10 -5.67 0.46
C GLY A 22 14.76 -7.04 0.65
N ALA A 23 14.46 -7.73 1.76
CA ALA A 23 15.01 -9.07 2.03
C ALA A 23 14.60 -10.13 1.01
N LEU A 24 13.42 -10.00 0.39
CA LEU A 24 12.93 -10.93 -0.64
C LEU A 24 13.49 -10.63 -2.04
N LEU A 25 13.77 -9.37 -2.35
CA LEU A 25 13.97 -8.92 -3.72
C LEU A 25 15.37 -8.33 -3.99
N ASP A 26 16.09 -7.88 -2.97
CA ASP A 26 17.42 -7.30 -3.16
C ASP A 26 18.40 -8.34 -3.72
N GLY A 27 19.12 -7.94 -4.77
CA GLY A 27 20.07 -8.83 -5.45
C GLY A 27 19.45 -9.90 -6.36
N LEU A 28 18.11 -9.92 -6.55
CA LEU A 28 17.50 -10.82 -7.52
C LEU A 28 17.89 -10.45 -8.95
N ASP A 29 17.99 -11.49 -9.80
CA ASP A 29 18.13 -11.30 -11.24
C ASP A 29 16.99 -10.42 -11.77
N PRO A 30 17.27 -9.35 -12.53
CA PRO A 30 16.24 -8.47 -13.08
C PRO A 30 15.22 -9.17 -13.97
N ALA A 31 15.61 -10.24 -14.67
CA ALA A 31 14.67 -11.03 -15.48
C ALA A 31 13.68 -11.77 -14.59
N LEU A 32 14.14 -12.37 -13.49
CA LEU A 32 13.29 -13.02 -12.50
C LEU A 32 12.33 -12.02 -11.84
N ALA A 33 12.84 -10.85 -11.45
CA ALA A 33 12.03 -9.82 -10.81
C ALA A 33 10.92 -9.25 -11.72
N ARG A 34 11.12 -9.29 -13.05
CA ARG A 34 10.18 -8.78 -14.06
C ARG A 34 9.27 -9.86 -14.66
N ALA A 35 9.49 -11.12 -14.33
CA ALA A 35 8.65 -12.20 -14.84
C ALA A 35 7.34 -12.31 -14.04
N PRO A 36 6.17 -12.29 -14.70
CA PRO A 36 4.90 -12.61 -14.05
C PRO A 36 4.77 -14.12 -13.85
N TYR A 37 4.11 -14.56 -12.80
CA TYR A 37 3.91 -16.00 -12.53
C TYR A 37 2.76 -16.64 -13.32
N GLY A 38 2.10 -15.87 -14.18
CA GLY A 38 1.03 -16.35 -15.07
C GLY A 38 0.37 -15.24 -15.86
N PRO A 39 -0.48 -15.58 -16.83
CA PRO A 39 -1.18 -14.59 -17.65
C PRO A 39 -1.99 -13.60 -16.82
N GLY A 40 -1.80 -12.31 -17.05
CA GLY A 40 -2.52 -11.24 -16.36
C GLY A 40 -2.14 -11.01 -14.91
N THR A 41 -1.03 -11.62 -14.44
CA THR A 41 -0.48 -11.36 -13.10
C THR A 41 0.67 -10.36 -13.18
N TRP A 42 0.88 -9.62 -12.10
CA TRP A 42 2.00 -8.70 -11.98
C TRP A 42 3.27 -9.44 -11.57
N SER A 43 4.40 -8.99 -12.09
CA SER A 43 5.73 -9.33 -11.62
C SER A 43 6.00 -8.71 -10.24
N ALA A 44 7.04 -9.20 -9.55
CA ALA A 44 7.48 -8.59 -8.29
C ALA A 44 7.86 -7.11 -8.46
N HIS A 45 8.47 -6.76 -9.57
CA HIS A 45 8.82 -5.38 -9.93
C HIS A 45 7.59 -4.46 -10.05
N GLU A 46 6.54 -4.91 -10.74
CA GLU A 46 5.28 -4.16 -10.86
C GLU A 46 4.55 -4.03 -9.53
N VAL A 47 4.61 -5.05 -8.67
CA VAL A 47 4.02 -4.98 -7.32
C VAL A 47 4.67 -3.89 -6.48
N VAL A 48 6.00 -3.76 -6.50
CA VAL A 48 6.68 -2.68 -5.76
C VAL A 48 6.27 -1.31 -6.31
N ALA A 49 6.22 -1.14 -7.63
CA ALA A 49 5.75 0.09 -8.26
C ALA A 49 4.29 0.43 -7.86
N HIS A 50 3.42 -0.59 -7.80
CA HIS A 50 2.03 -0.43 -7.35
C HIS A 50 1.95 0.01 -5.88
N LEU A 51 2.77 -0.53 -5.00
CA LEU A 51 2.82 -0.10 -3.60
C LEU A 51 3.22 1.37 -3.47
N ILE A 52 4.24 1.83 -4.24
CA ILE A 52 4.64 3.25 -4.28
C ILE A 52 3.48 4.12 -4.75
N PHE A 53 2.80 3.72 -5.82
CA PHE A 53 1.65 4.47 -6.35
C PHE A 53 0.53 4.58 -5.31
N GLY A 54 0.26 3.51 -4.56
CA GLY A 54 -0.69 3.50 -3.46
C GLY A 54 -0.31 4.45 -2.32
N GLU A 55 0.97 4.53 -1.94
CA GLU A 55 1.45 5.50 -0.95
C GLU A 55 1.14 6.94 -1.35
N ARG A 56 1.32 7.25 -2.63
CA ARG A 56 1.15 8.62 -3.16
C ARG A 56 -0.30 9.02 -3.37
N THR A 57 -1.17 8.08 -3.73
CA THR A 57 -2.49 8.41 -4.28
C THR A 57 -3.66 7.83 -3.51
N ASP A 58 -3.45 6.86 -2.64
CA ASP A 58 -4.54 6.12 -2.01
C ASP A 58 -4.68 6.43 -0.51
N TRP A 59 -3.79 5.94 0.32
CA TRP A 59 -3.99 5.84 1.77
C TRP A 59 -4.16 7.17 2.49
N LEU A 60 -3.13 8.02 2.50
CA LEU A 60 -3.17 9.31 3.17
C LEU A 60 -4.07 10.33 2.48
N PRO A 61 -4.13 10.42 1.14
CA PRO A 61 -5.11 11.25 0.45
C PRO A 61 -6.55 10.90 0.84
N ARG A 62 -6.91 9.61 0.90
CA ARG A 62 -8.25 9.17 1.34
C ARG A 62 -8.49 9.42 2.81
N LEU A 63 -7.50 9.17 3.66
CA LEU A 63 -7.60 9.51 5.07
C LEU A 63 -7.87 11.01 5.27
N GLY A 64 -7.09 11.87 4.60
CA GLY A 64 -7.30 13.32 4.60
C GLY A 64 -8.69 13.71 4.11
N HIS A 65 -9.19 13.06 3.06
CA HIS A 65 -10.54 13.29 2.55
C HIS A 65 -11.61 12.95 3.59
N ILE A 66 -11.52 11.79 4.26
CA ILE A 66 -12.46 11.40 5.32
C ILE A 66 -12.40 12.41 6.48
N LEU A 67 -11.20 12.81 6.89
CA LEU A 67 -11.05 13.76 7.98
C LEU A 67 -11.60 15.16 7.65
N ALA A 68 -11.55 15.57 6.39
CA ALA A 68 -12.05 16.89 5.96
C ALA A 68 -13.55 16.90 5.62
N HIS A 69 -14.07 15.84 5.00
CA HIS A 69 -15.39 15.83 4.36
C HIS A 69 -16.34 14.76 4.90
N GLY A 70 -15.84 13.80 5.69
CA GLY A 70 -16.67 12.70 6.15
C GLY A 70 -17.20 11.86 4.97
N ASP A 71 -18.48 11.53 5.03
CA ASP A 71 -19.21 10.79 3.99
C ASP A 71 -20.03 11.70 3.04
N ALA A 72 -19.82 13.02 3.10
CA ALA A 72 -20.55 13.97 2.25
C ALA A 72 -20.23 13.81 0.74
N ALA A 73 -19.04 13.29 0.42
CA ALA A 73 -18.63 13.02 -0.95
C ALA A 73 -17.72 11.78 -1.01
N PRO A 74 -17.81 10.96 -2.08
CA PRO A 74 -16.88 9.85 -2.27
C PRO A 74 -15.49 10.37 -2.60
N PHE A 75 -14.46 9.64 -2.16
CA PHE A 75 -13.10 9.90 -2.65
C PHE A 75 -12.91 9.41 -4.08
N ALA A 76 -11.85 9.90 -4.75
CA ALA A 76 -11.56 9.54 -6.13
C ALA A 76 -11.36 8.02 -6.28
N PRO A 77 -11.83 7.40 -7.38
CA PRO A 77 -11.50 6.02 -7.70
C PRO A 77 -9.98 5.82 -7.82
N PHE A 78 -9.49 4.66 -7.38
CA PHE A 78 -8.09 4.30 -7.55
C PHE A 78 -7.79 3.94 -9.02
N ASP A 79 -6.74 4.54 -9.57
CA ASP A 79 -6.25 4.17 -10.90
C ASP A 79 -5.38 2.90 -10.81
N ARG A 80 -5.93 1.78 -11.26
CA ARG A 80 -5.25 0.48 -11.21
C ARG A 80 -4.04 0.38 -12.15
N ALA A 81 -3.94 1.23 -13.16
CA ALA A 81 -2.85 1.25 -14.13
C ALA A 81 -1.79 2.32 -13.81
N GLY A 82 -2.04 3.21 -12.84
CA GLY A 82 -1.22 4.38 -12.56
C GLY A 82 0.23 4.09 -12.11
N HIS A 83 0.53 2.83 -11.77
CA HIS A 83 1.89 2.41 -11.43
C HIS A 83 2.79 2.09 -12.65
N ALA A 84 2.23 2.04 -13.87
CA ALA A 84 2.95 1.57 -15.06
C ALA A 84 4.19 2.42 -15.38
N ASP A 85 4.09 3.75 -15.26
CA ASP A 85 5.21 4.67 -15.51
C ASP A 85 6.33 4.48 -14.46
N LEU A 86 5.98 4.22 -13.20
CA LEU A 86 6.96 3.87 -12.16
C LEU A 86 7.68 2.57 -12.50
N ALA A 87 6.94 1.54 -12.88
CA ALA A 87 7.51 0.24 -13.23
C ALA A 87 8.40 0.30 -14.47
N SER A 88 8.07 1.13 -15.47
CA SER A 88 8.87 1.26 -16.68
C SER A 88 10.08 2.18 -16.52
N GLY A 89 9.99 3.18 -15.64
CA GLY A 89 10.99 4.23 -15.48
C GLY A 89 12.11 3.94 -14.48
N HIS A 90 11.99 2.85 -13.68
CA HIS A 90 12.94 2.58 -12.60
C HIS A 90 13.42 1.12 -12.59
N SER A 91 14.63 0.91 -12.09
CA SER A 91 15.14 -0.42 -11.73
C SER A 91 14.51 -0.90 -10.41
N LEU A 92 14.62 -2.21 -10.12
CA LEU A 92 14.10 -2.75 -8.87
C LEU A 92 14.76 -2.16 -7.61
N PRO A 93 16.09 -1.98 -7.54
CA PRO A 93 16.70 -1.30 -6.40
C PRO A 93 16.17 0.13 -6.20
N GLU A 94 16.02 0.91 -7.26
CA GLU A 94 15.45 2.26 -7.19
C GLU A 94 14.00 2.25 -6.67
N LEU A 95 13.18 1.28 -7.10
CA LEU A 95 11.82 1.13 -6.59
C LEU A 95 11.80 0.74 -5.10
N LEU A 96 12.69 -0.13 -4.65
CA LEU A 96 12.78 -0.52 -3.24
C LEU A 96 13.16 0.66 -2.36
N ASP A 97 14.16 1.45 -2.77
CA ASP A 97 14.58 2.66 -2.07
C ASP A 97 13.46 3.71 -2.03
N LEU A 98 12.80 3.91 -3.17
CA LEU A 98 11.69 4.85 -3.29
C LEU A 98 10.50 4.43 -2.41
N PHE A 99 10.15 3.14 -2.41
CA PHE A 99 9.09 2.63 -1.55
C PHE A 99 9.41 2.83 -0.06
N ALA A 100 10.65 2.55 0.34
CA ALA A 100 11.08 2.75 1.73
C ALA A 100 10.98 4.23 2.16
N ALA A 101 11.37 5.16 1.27
CA ALA A 101 11.26 6.59 1.52
C ALA A 101 9.79 7.07 1.61
N GLU A 102 8.94 6.67 0.65
CA GLU A 102 7.50 7.00 0.66
C GLU A 102 6.80 6.46 1.91
N ARG A 103 7.06 5.19 2.28
CA ARG A 103 6.50 4.58 3.49
C ARG A 103 6.97 5.31 4.76
N SER A 104 8.24 5.65 4.86
CA SER A 104 8.77 6.40 6.00
C SER A 104 8.06 7.76 6.15
N SER A 105 7.92 8.48 5.05
CA SER A 105 7.20 9.76 5.01
C SER A 105 5.72 9.59 5.35
N GLY A 106 5.07 8.56 4.80
CA GLY A 106 3.67 8.24 5.06
C GLY A 106 3.41 7.92 6.54
N LEU A 107 4.26 7.11 7.17
CA LEU A 107 4.15 6.80 8.60
C LEU A 107 4.38 8.03 9.48
N ALA A 108 5.32 8.89 9.13
CA ALA A 108 5.54 10.15 9.85
C ALA A 108 4.31 11.08 9.74
N ALA A 109 3.71 11.17 8.56
CA ALA A 109 2.49 11.95 8.36
C ALA A 109 1.29 11.35 9.13
N LEU A 110 1.13 10.02 9.15
CA LEU A 110 0.12 9.34 9.95
C LEU A 110 0.29 9.63 11.45
N ASP A 111 1.52 9.55 11.96
CA ASP A 111 1.84 9.85 13.37
C ASP A 111 1.51 11.31 13.72
N ALA A 112 1.79 12.26 12.80
CA ALA A 112 1.51 13.67 12.99
C ALA A 112 0.01 14.01 13.12
N LEU A 113 -0.87 13.18 12.54
CA LEU A 113 -2.32 13.34 12.66
C LEU A 113 -2.85 13.08 14.08
N ARG A 114 -2.10 12.38 14.94
CA ARG A 114 -2.46 12.06 16.33
C ARG A 114 -3.90 11.52 16.48
N LEU A 115 -4.25 10.60 15.56
CA LEU A 115 -5.60 10.02 15.54
C LEU A 115 -5.94 9.35 16.87
N THR A 116 -7.18 9.56 17.30
CA THR A 116 -7.77 8.93 18.48
C THR A 116 -8.69 7.78 18.09
N GLU A 117 -9.13 6.98 19.07
CA GLU A 117 -10.12 5.93 18.82
C GLU A 117 -11.43 6.50 18.25
N ALA A 118 -11.82 7.74 18.63
CA ALA A 118 -12.98 8.40 18.05
C ALA A 118 -12.80 8.70 16.56
N ASP A 119 -11.59 9.05 16.14
CA ASP A 119 -11.29 9.29 14.72
C ASP A 119 -11.40 8.03 13.88
N LEU A 120 -11.09 6.84 14.44
CA LEU A 120 -11.24 5.58 13.73
C LEU A 120 -12.68 5.26 13.31
N ALA A 121 -13.66 5.77 14.05
CA ALA A 121 -15.08 5.60 13.75
C ALA A 121 -15.61 6.61 12.72
N ARG A 122 -14.84 7.63 12.33
CA ARG A 122 -15.29 8.65 11.37
C ARG A 122 -15.60 8.00 10.02
N ALA A 123 -16.80 8.30 9.53
CA ALA A 123 -17.31 7.77 8.28
C ALA A 123 -16.71 8.48 7.07
N GLY A 124 -16.53 7.73 5.98
CA GLY A 124 -16.21 8.20 4.65
C GLY A 124 -17.00 7.41 3.61
N LEU A 125 -16.96 7.84 2.37
CA LEU A 125 -17.69 7.20 1.28
C LEU A 125 -16.70 6.69 0.21
N HIS A 126 -16.58 5.36 0.11
CA HIS A 126 -15.79 4.74 -0.95
C HIS A 126 -16.61 4.66 -2.24
N PRO A 127 -16.06 5.04 -3.43
CA PRO A 127 -16.84 5.12 -4.67
C PRO A 127 -17.45 3.79 -5.13
N ALA A 128 -16.86 2.64 -4.73
CA ALA A 128 -17.35 1.31 -5.13
C ALA A 128 -17.92 0.50 -3.94
N LEU A 129 -17.43 0.71 -2.71
CA LEU A 129 -17.82 -0.09 -1.54
C LEU A 129 -18.90 0.57 -0.68
N GLY A 130 -19.22 1.86 -0.96
CA GLY A 130 -20.14 2.62 -0.12
C GLY A 130 -19.50 3.08 1.20
N PRO A 131 -20.27 3.12 2.31
CA PRO A 131 -19.77 3.63 3.59
C PRO A 131 -18.57 2.82 4.13
N VAL A 132 -17.53 3.53 4.53
CA VAL A 132 -16.32 2.99 5.17
C VAL A 132 -15.96 3.85 6.38
N THR A 133 -14.98 3.45 7.18
CA THR A 133 -14.46 4.27 8.27
C THR A 133 -12.94 4.46 8.13
N VAL A 134 -12.39 5.42 8.86
CA VAL A 134 -10.93 5.59 9.00
C VAL A 134 -10.28 4.28 9.45
N GLY A 135 -10.88 3.60 10.44
CA GLY A 135 -10.37 2.31 10.91
C GLY A 135 -10.35 1.23 9.82
N HIS A 136 -11.40 1.17 8.98
CA HIS A 136 -11.44 0.27 7.82
C HIS A 136 -10.33 0.60 6.83
N LEU A 137 -10.11 1.88 6.50
CA LEU A 137 -9.07 2.31 5.57
C LEU A 137 -7.68 1.91 6.06
N LEU A 138 -7.34 2.22 7.30
CA LEU A 138 -6.04 1.91 7.88
C LEU A 138 -5.81 0.40 8.00
N HIS A 139 -6.84 -0.37 8.39
CA HIS A 139 -6.77 -1.82 8.41
C HIS A 139 -6.54 -2.40 7.01
N THR A 140 -7.27 -1.87 6.02
CA THR A 140 -7.13 -2.30 4.62
C THR A 140 -5.72 -2.03 4.10
N TRP A 141 -5.09 -0.91 4.48
CA TRP A 141 -3.70 -0.62 4.12
C TRP A 141 -2.74 -1.72 4.59
N ALA A 142 -2.84 -2.14 5.87
CA ALA A 142 -1.99 -3.22 6.39
C ALA A 142 -2.26 -4.58 5.70
N VAL A 143 -3.53 -4.91 5.47
CA VAL A 143 -3.92 -6.15 4.77
C VAL A 143 -3.45 -6.14 3.31
N HIS A 144 -3.53 -4.99 2.63
CA HIS A 144 -3.05 -4.79 1.28
C HIS A 144 -1.54 -5.09 1.16
N ASP A 145 -0.73 -4.56 2.07
CA ASP A 145 0.69 -4.85 2.12
C ASP A 145 0.98 -6.35 2.25
N LEU A 146 0.32 -7.02 3.19
CA LEU A 146 0.51 -8.45 3.41
C LEU A 146 0.09 -9.29 2.20
N ASN A 147 -0.99 -8.90 1.52
CA ASN A 147 -1.42 -9.54 0.29
C ASN A 147 -0.39 -9.36 -0.84
N HIS A 148 0.21 -8.18 -0.96
CA HIS A 148 1.24 -7.91 -1.96
C HIS A 148 2.56 -8.60 -1.63
N ILE A 149 2.95 -8.74 -0.37
CA ILE A 149 4.08 -9.61 0.02
C ILE A 149 3.81 -11.05 -0.43
N ALA A 150 2.62 -11.60 -0.19
CA ALA A 150 2.26 -12.94 -0.66
C ALA A 150 2.27 -13.04 -2.20
N GLN A 151 1.86 -12.00 -2.90
CA GLN A 151 1.92 -11.94 -4.37
C GLN A 151 3.36 -11.93 -4.87
N VAL A 152 4.25 -11.16 -4.24
CA VAL A 152 5.69 -11.15 -4.53
C VAL A 152 6.29 -12.54 -4.32
N CYS A 153 5.99 -13.21 -3.20
CA CYS A 153 6.45 -14.57 -2.95
C CYS A 153 6.03 -15.54 -4.06
N LYS A 154 4.79 -15.43 -4.56
CA LYS A 154 4.32 -16.24 -5.70
C LYS A 154 5.06 -15.89 -6.99
N ALA A 155 5.24 -14.60 -7.29
CA ALA A 155 5.94 -14.17 -8.48
C ALA A 155 7.39 -14.65 -8.52
N VAL A 156 8.07 -14.77 -7.39
CA VAL A 156 9.44 -15.27 -7.29
C VAL A 156 9.51 -16.81 -7.30
N ALA A 157 8.52 -17.50 -6.70
CA ALA A 157 8.56 -18.94 -6.50
C ALA A 157 8.08 -19.78 -7.71
N PHE A 158 7.21 -19.22 -8.55
CA PHE A 158 6.53 -19.96 -9.63
C PHE A 158 6.96 -19.48 -11.02
N GLN A 159 8.28 -19.37 -11.25
CA GLN A 159 8.87 -19.06 -12.55
C GLN A 159 9.14 -20.32 -13.37
#